data_c06d92a37feaaaa66ae0ecda3b290041
#
_entry.id   c06d92a37feaaaa66ae0ecda3b290041
#
_cell.length_a   1.000
_cell.length_b   1.000
_cell.length_c   1.000
_cell.angle_alpha   90.00
_cell.angle_beta   90.00
_cell.angle_gamma   90.00
#
_symmetry.space_group_name_H-M   'P 1'
#
loop_
_entity.id
_entity.type
_entity.pdbx_description
1 polymer ?
#
loop_
_entity_poly.entity_id
_entity_poly.type
_entity_poly.pdbx_seq_one_letter_code
_entity_poly.pdbx_strand_id
1 'polypeptide(L)'
;MKTGIVDVGGLRGIYAAGVFDWCLDQKILFDLCIGVSAGSANVVSYIAGQRGRNYRFYAEYSFRKKYMGIGRFLLKRSFIDLDYVYGTLSNSDGEYPVDYQKVAESTSEMLIVATDARTGRVKYFDKGDIKQDRYDIL
;
A
#
# COMPACT_ATOMS: atom_id res chain seq x y z
N MET A 1 -14.78 -22.19 -2.14
CA MET A 1 -13.31 -22.21 -2.30
C MET A 1 -12.81 -20.85 -1.86
N LYS A 2 -11.84 -20.77 -0.95
CA LYS A 2 -11.21 -19.49 -0.56
C LYS A 2 -10.07 -19.19 -1.53
N THR A 3 -9.95 -17.94 -1.91
CA THR A 3 -8.95 -17.44 -2.86
C THR A 3 -8.06 -16.41 -2.18
N GLY A 4 -6.76 -16.42 -2.51
CA GLY A 4 -5.81 -15.47 -1.95
C GLY A 4 -4.88 -14.91 -3.01
N ILE A 5 -4.37 -13.69 -2.76
CA ILE A 5 -3.36 -13.05 -3.58
C ILE A 5 -2.24 -12.50 -2.70
N VAL A 6 -1.02 -12.58 -3.19
CA VAL A 6 0.18 -12.02 -2.55
C VAL A 6 0.84 -11.04 -3.49
N ASP A 7 1.07 -9.81 -3.03
CA ASP A 7 1.84 -8.80 -3.75
C ASP A 7 3.12 -8.42 -3.00
N VAL A 8 4.22 -8.34 -3.73
CA VAL A 8 5.56 -8.08 -3.20
C VAL A 8 6.17 -6.85 -3.90
N GLY A 9 6.58 -5.91 -3.11
CA GLY A 9 6.84 -4.55 -3.43
C GLY A 9 7.95 -4.11 -4.39
N GLY A 10 8.28 -2.85 -4.24
CA GLY A 10 9.15 -2.05 -5.08
C GLY A 10 8.41 -1.38 -6.25
N LEU A 11 9.12 -0.60 -7.07
CA LEU A 11 8.50 0.10 -8.20
C LEU A 11 7.88 -0.85 -9.26
N ARG A 12 8.29 -2.11 -9.28
CA ARG A 12 7.67 -3.15 -10.12
C ARG A 12 6.22 -3.46 -9.71
N GLY A 13 5.79 -3.02 -8.54
CA GLY A 13 4.40 -3.07 -8.10
C GLY A 13 3.41 -2.35 -9.02
N ILE A 14 3.88 -1.54 -9.99
CA ILE A 14 3.02 -0.99 -11.05
C ILE A 14 2.35 -2.09 -11.88
N TYR A 15 3.01 -3.24 -12.07
CA TYR A 15 2.39 -4.39 -12.73
C TYR A 15 1.22 -4.94 -11.91
N ALA A 16 1.43 -5.12 -10.61
CA ALA A 16 0.39 -5.56 -9.69
C ALA A 16 -0.76 -4.54 -9.62
N ALA A 17 -0.46 -3.23 -9.69
CA ALA A 17 -1.49 -2.19 -9.77
C ALA A 17 -2.44 -2.43 -10.97
N GLY A 18 -1.90 -2.78 -12.15
CA GLY A 18 -2.70 -3.10 -13.32
C GLY A 18 -3.53 -4.38 -13.12
N VAL A 19 -2.97 -5.40 -12.49
CA VAL A 19 -3.71 -6.64 -12.16
C VAL A 19 -4.85 -6.36 -11.20
N PHE A 20 -4.61 -5.61 -10.13
CA PHE A 20 -5.65 -5.24 -9.17
C PHE A 20 -6.74 -4.37 -9.79
N ASP A 21 -6.38 -3.40 -10.63
CA ASP A 21 -7.36 -2.59 -11.35
C ASP A 21 -8.24 -3.45 -12.27
N TRP A 22 -7.64 -4.39 -12.98
CA TRP A 22 -8.39 -5.35 -13.80
C TRP A 22 -9.31 -6.23 -12.94
N CYS A 23 -8.84 -6.73 -11.81
CA CYS A 23 -9.68 -7.50 -10.88
C CYS A 23 -10.88 -6.68 -10.39
N LEU A 24 -10.69 -5.39 -10.06
CA LEU A 24 -11.78 -4.51 -9.69
C LEU A 24 -12.78 -4.32 -10.83
N ASP A 25 -12.32 -4.13 -12.07
CA ASP A 25 -13.17 -4.01 -13.27
C ASP A 25 -14.00 -5.27 -13.51
N GLN A 26 -13.44 -6.45 -13.22
CA GLN A 26 -14.11 -7.74 -13.32
C GLN A 26 -14.93 -8.12 -12.07
N LYS A 27 -14.95 -7.25 -11.03
CA LYS A 27 -15.60 -7.52 -9.73
C LYS A 27 -15.07 -8.80 -9.06
N ILE A 28 -13.81 -9.12 -9.28
CA ILE A 28 -13.11 -10.21 -8.62
C ILE A 28 -12.62 -9.69 -7.28
N LEU A 29 -13.01 -10.33 -6.19
CA LEU A 29 -12.53 -10.06 -4.84
C LEU A 29 -11.88 -11.31 -4.27
N PHE A 30 -10.68 -11.15 -3.72
CA PHE A 30 -9.97 -12.22 -3.04
C PHE A 30 -10.38 -12.27 -1.58
N ASP A 31 -10.52 -13.49 -1.02
CA ASP A 31 -10.83 -13.66 0.40
C ASP A 31 -9.68 -13.22 1.30
N LEU A 32 -8.43 -13.39 0.84
CA LEU A 32 -7.22 -13.02 1.56
C LEU A 32 -6.26 -12.27 0.65
N CYS A 33 -5.82 -11.10 1.08
CA CYS A 33 -4.82 -10.29 0.39
C CYS A 33 -3.60 -10.11 1.30
N ILE A 34 -2.42 -10.50 0.82
CA ILE A 34 -1.16 -10.38 1.55
C ILE A 34 -0.27 -9.36 0.85
N GLY A 35 0.18 -8.35 1.58
CA GLY A 35 1.06 -7.30 1.09
C GLY A 35 2.42 -7.30 1.77
N VAL A 36 3.48 -7.15 0.99
CA VAL A 36 4.86 -7.02 1.49
C VAL A 36 5.47 -5.74 0.91
N SER A 37 5.98 -4.84 1.74
CA SER A 37 6.56 -3.57 1.28
C SER A 37 5.53 -2.76 0.46
N ALA A 38 5.89 -2.23 -0.71
CA ALA A 38 4.95 -1.51 -1.58
C ALA A 38 3.69 -2.31 -1.98
N GLY A 39 3.75 -3.65 -1.90
CA GLY A 39 2.58 -4.52 -2.07
C GLY A 39 1.50 -4.29 -1.02
N SER A 40 1.86 -3.84 0.18
CA SER A 40 0.89 -3.48 1.23
C SER A 40 0.00 -2.32 0.78
N ALA A 41 0.58 -1.27 0.19
CA ALA A 41 -0.15 -0.13 -0.35
C ALA A 41 -1.07 -0.52 -1.53
N ASN A 42 -0.59 -1.46 -2.39
CA ASN A 42 -1.39 -1.99 -3.49
C ASN A 42 -2.62 -2.74 -2.97
N VAL A 43 -2.41 -3.63 -2.00
CA VAL A 43 -3.48 -4.43 -1.39
C VAL A 43 -4.51 -3.54 -0.69
N VAL A 44 -4.07 -2.53 0.08
CA VAL A 44 -4.98 -1.60 0.76
C VAL A 44 -5.86 -0.86 -0.24
N SER A 45 -5.26 -0.32 -1.30
CA SER A 45 -6.00 0.39 -2.35
C SER A 45 -7.01 -0.52 -3.07
N TYR A 46 -6.62 -1.78 -3.31
CA TYR A 46 -7.51 -2.77 -3.92
C TYR A 46 -8.69 -3.13 -3.02
N ILE A 47 -8.44 -3.42 -1.75
CA ILE A 47 -9.49 -3.74 -0.76
C ILE A 47 -10.45 -2.56 -0.57
N ALA A 48 -9.94 -1.33 -0.63
CA ALA A 48 -10.73 -0.11 -0.62
C ALA A 48 -11.52 0.14 -1.92
N GLY A 49 -11.34 -0.69 -2.95
CA GLY A 49 -11.99 -0.49 -4.26
C GLY A 49 -11.52 0.76 -5.00
N GLN A 50 -10.34 1.27 -4.66
CA GLN A 50 -9.81 2.51 -5.22
C GLN A 50 -9.04 2.26 -6.53
N ARG A 51 -9.79 1.97 -7.60
CA ARG A 51 -9.25 1.78 -8.94
C ARG A 51 -8.40 2.97 -9.39
N GLY A 52 -7.24 2.69 -9.97
CA GLY A 52 -6.30 3.68 -10.50
C GLY A 52 -5.44 4.36 -9.44
N ARG A 53 -5.75 4.20 -8.13
CA ARG A 53 -4.96 4.83 -7.07
C ARG A 53 -3.51 4.37 -7.11
N ASN A 54 -3.27 3.06 -7.15
CA ASN A 54 -1.93 2.49 -7.21
C ASN A 54 -1.17 2.96 -8.45
N TYR A 55 -1.80 2.93 -9.62
CA TYR A 55 -1.20 3.43 -10.86
C TYR A 55 -0.72 4.88 -10.71
N ARG A 56 -1.56 5.76 -10.15
CA ARG A 56 -1.20 7.17 -9.94
C ARG A 56 0.03 7.32 -9.04
N PHE A 57 0.13 6.52 -7.97
CA PHE A 57 1.31 6.55 -7.11
C PHE A 57 2.59 6.15 -7.85
N TYR A 58 2.55 5.12 -8.69
CA TYR A 58 3.71 4.67 -9.46
C TYR A 58 4.02 5.54 -10.67
N ALA A 59 3.01 5.99 -11.42
CA ALA A 59 3.19 6.65 -12.70
C ALA A 59 3.27 8.19 -12.61
N GLU A 60 2.75 8.80 -11.54
CA GLU A 60 2.74 10.24 -11.39
C GLU A 60 3.51 10.70 -10.14
N TYR A 61 3.13 10.20 -8.96
CA TYR A 61 3.68 10.72 -7.70
C TYR A 61 5.12 10.30 -7.47
N SER A 62 5.53 9.11 -7.94
CA SER A 62 6.90 8.62 -7.81
C SER A 62 7.94 9.54 -8.47
N PHE A 63 7.55 10.32 -9.49
CA PHE A 63 8.43 11.29 -10.15
C PHE A 63 8.55 12.63 -9.41
N ARG A 64 7.77 12.83 -8.35
CA ARG A 64 7.87 14.06 -7.56
C ARG A 64 9.16 14.05 -6.73
N LYS A 65 9.89 15.18 -6.74
CA LYS A 65 11.13 15.33 -5.95
C LYS A 65 10.97 15.06 -4.44
N LYS A 66 9.74 15.26 -3.92
CA LYS A 66 9.41 14.97 -2.53
C LYS A 66 9.18 13.48 -2.27
N TYR A 67 8.80 12.70 -3.28
CA TYR A 67 8.52 11.27 -3.15
C TYR A 67 9.81 10.46 -3.02
N MET A 68 10.76 10.67 -3.93
CA MET A 68 12.06 10.00 -3.90
C MET A 68 13.16 10.86 -4.52
N GLY A 69 14.42 10.64 -4.12
CA GLY A 69 15.54 11.32 -4.73
C GLY A 69 16.89 11.08 -4.05
N ILE A 70 17.96 11.24 -4.82
CA ILE A 70 19.35 11.07 -4.37
C ILE A 70 19.71 12.09 -3.29
N GLY A 71 19.25 13.35 -3.40
CA GLY A 71 19.50 14.37 -2.39
C GLY A 71 18.91 14.01 -1.02
N ARG A 72 17.72 13.35 -0.99
CA ARG A 72 17.12 12.83 0.24
C ARG A 72 17.93 11.66 0.80
N PHE A 73 18.39 10.76 -0.06
CA PHE A 73 19.26 9.65 0.36
C PHE A 73 20.52 10.14 1.05
N LEU A 74 21.16 11.17 0.52
CA LEU A 74 22.36 11.75 1.13
C LEU A 74 22.09 12.42 2.47
N LEU A 75 20.92 13.06 2.64
CA LEU A 75 20.58 13.80 3.86
C LEU A 75 19.93 12.91 4.94
N LYS A 76 19.02 12.00 4.57
CA LYS A 76 18.21 11.21 5.50
C LYS A 76 18.45 9.70 5.42
N ARG A 77 19.37 9.25 4.58
CA ARG A 77 19.66 7.81 4.32
C ARG A 77 18.43 7.00 3.88
N SER A 78 17.40 7.68 3.39
CA SER A 78 16.18 7.08 2.85
C SER A 78 15.93 7.62 1.44
N PHE A 79 15.78 6.72 0.47
CA PHE A 79 15.53 7.08 -0.93
C PHE A 79 14.08 7.49 -1.16
N ILE A 80 13.13 6.86 -0.46
CA ILE A 80 11.70 7.13 -0.53
C ILE A 80 11.26 7.87 0.74
N ASP A 81 10.40 8.87 0.59
CA ASP A 81 9.76 9.57 1.69
C ASP A 81 8.45 8.90 2.09
N LEU A 82 8.51 7.96 3.02
CA LEU A 82 7.31 7.28 3.52
C LEU A 82 6.38 8.24 4.25
N ASP A 83 6.90 9.24 4.96
CA ASP A 83 6.07 10.26 5.62
C ASP A 83 5.30 11.09 4.58
N TYR A 84 5.91 11.36 3.43
CA TYR A 84 5.22 12.03 2.33
C TYR A 84 4.16 11.12 1.70
N VAL A 85 4.49 9.85 1.45
CA VAL A 85 3.58 8.88 0.81
C VAL A 85 2.38 8.58 1.70
N TYR A 86 2.61 8.24 2.95
CA TYR A 86 1.56 7.81 3.86
C TYR A 86 0.94 8.96 4.65
N GLY A 87 1.74 9.93 5.07
CA GLY A 87 1.26 11.08 5.82
C GLY A 87 0.63 12.15 4.93
N THR A 88 1.37 12.64 3.90
CA THR A 88 0.90 13.78 3.09
C THR A 88 -0.08 13.38 1.99
N LEU A 89 0.13 12.24 1.33
CA LEU A 89 -0.71 11.85 0.19
C LEU A 89 -1.90 10.99 0.60
N SER A 90 -1.74 10.12 1.60
CA SER A 90 -2.69 9.04 1.91
C SER A 90 -3.60 9.31 3.11
N ASN A 91 -3.29 10.28 3.97
CA ASN A 91 -4.15 10.66 5.08
C ASN A 91 -5.47 11.27 4.59
N SER A 92 -6.45 11.36 5.47
CA SER A 92 -7.82 11.83 5.15
C SER A 92 -7.86 13.25 4.59
N ASP A 93 -6.88 14.09 4.92
CA ASP A 93 -6.68 15.44 4.41
C ASP A 93 -5.68 15.52 3.24
N GLY A 94 -5.17 14.37 2.80
CA GLY A 94 -4.16 14.24 1.76
C GLY A 94 -4.71 14.42 0.35
N GLU A 95 -3.78 14.46 -0.62
CA GLU A 95 -4.12 14.65 -2.04
C GLU A 95 -4.86 13.45 -2.64
N TYR A 96 -4.58 12.23 -2.14
CA TYR A 96 -5.26 11.01 -2.56
C TYR A 96 -5.43 10.04 -1.40
N PRO A 97 -6.38 10.31 -0.51
CA PRO A 97 -6.54 9.55 0.73
C PRO A 97 -6.87 8.08 0.49
N VAL A 98 -6.50 7.27 1.46
CA VAL A 98 -7.00 5.90 1.57
C VAL A 98 -8.46 5.98 2.04
N ASP A 99 -9.36 5.29 1.36
CA ASP A 99 -10.74 5.11 1.84
C ASP A 99 -10.76 4.08 2.98
N TYR A 100 -10.41 4.56 4.17
CA TYR A 100 -10.29 3.73 5.37
C TYR A 100 -11.59 3.00 5.70
N GLN A 101 -12.74 3.66 5.50
CA GLN A 101 -14.04 3.06 5.80
C GLN A 101 -14.25 1.81 4.95
N LYS A 102 -13.96 1.89 3.64
CA LYS A 102 -14.07 0.73 2.75
C LYS A 102 -13.09 -0.39 3.10
N VAL A 103 -11.87 -0.04 3.54
CA VAL A 103 -10.93 -1.06 4.04
C VAL A 103 -11.53 -1.78 5.24
N ALA A 104 -12.04 -1.04 6.21
CA ALA A 104 -12.60 -1.61 7.44
C ALA A 104 -13.84 -2.48 7.18
N GLU A 105 -14.72 -2.04 6.28
CA GLU A 105 -15.98 -2.72 5.94
C GLU A 105 -15.81 -3.90 4.96
N SER A 106 -14.66 -4.01 4.30
CA SER A 106 -14.41 -5.06 3.31
C SER A 106 -14.50 -6.46 3.94
N THR A 107 -15.04 -7.41 3.20
CA THR A 107 -15.05 -8.83 3.58
C THR A 107 -13.71 -9.53 3.36
N SER A 108 -12.82 -8.95 2.55
CA SER A 108 -11.47 -9.48 2.35
C SER A 108 -10.65 -9.38 3.62
N GLU A 109 -9.99 -10.46 3.99
CA GLU A 109 -8.94 -10.43 5.01
C GLU A 109 -7.66 -9.81 4.41
N MET A 110 -6.88 -9.14 5.25
CA MET A 110 -5.62 -8.52 4.84
C MET A 110 -4.52 -8.86 5.84
N LEU A 111 -3.36 -9.21 5.31
CA LEU A 111 -2.13 -9.35 6.08
C LEU A 111 -1.02 -8.48 5.47
N ILE A 112 -0.39 -7.67 6.29
CA ILE A 112 0.83 -6.95 5.96
C ILE A 112 2.00 -7.66 6.62
N VAL A 113 3.02 -7.94 5.83
CA VAL A 113 4.20 -8.67 6.30
C VAL A 113 5.37 -7.71 6.45
N ALA A 114 5.92 -7.64 7.64
CA ALA A 114 7.08 -6.84 7.97
C ALA A 114 8.14 -7.67 8.71
N THR A 115 9.33 -7.12 8.86
CA THR A 115 10.42 -7.72 9.65
C THR A 115 10.73 -6.83 10.86
N ASP A 116 10.71 -7.41 12.04
CA ASP A 116 11.18 -6.72 13.25
C ASP A 116 12.70 -6.50 13.14
N ALA A 117 13.11 -5.23 13.05
CA ALA A 117 14.49 -4.86 12.81
C ALA A 117 15.45 -5.23 13.95
N ARG A 118 14.94 -5.49 15.17
CA ARG A 118 15.77 -5.88 16.31
C ARG A 118 15.99 -7.38 16.39
N THR A 119 14.99 -8.16 16.00
CA THR A 119 15.00 -9.61 16.17
C THR A 119 15.18 -10.39 14.87
N GLY A 120 14.98 -9.73 13.72
CA GLY A 120 14.94 -10.37 12.40
C GLY A 120 13.73 -11.27 12.19
N ARG A 121 12.77 -11.28 13.12
CA ARG A 121 11.57 -12.12 13.01
C ARG A 121 10.50 -11.47 12.15
N VAL A 122 9.74 -12.30 11.44
CA VAL A 122 8.56 -11.85 10.70
C VAL A 122 7.51 -11.34 11.68
N LYS A 123 6.86 -10.25 11.30
CA LYS A 123 5.70 -9.68 11.98
C LYS A 123 4.56 -9.53 10.99
N TYR A 124 3.38 -9.91 11.41
CA TYR A 124 2.15 -9.76 10.63
C TYR A 124 1.27 -8.70 11.27
N PHE A 125 0.67 -7.87 10.43
CA PHE A 125 -0.37 -6.92 10.80
C PHE A 125 -1.63 -7.25 10.00
N ASP A 126 -2.78 -7.19 10.62
CA ASP A 126 -4.07 -7.40 9.99
C ASP A 126 -4.86 -6.09 9.81
N LYS A 127 -6.09 -6.18 9.32
CA LYS A 127 -6.96 -5.02 9.16
C LYS A 127 -7.23 -4.27 10.47
N GLY A 128 -7.26 -4.96 11.60
CA GLY A 128 -7.49 -4.36 12.92
C GLY A 128 -6.32 -3.48 13.38
N ASP A 129 -5.13 -3.71 12.85
CA ASP A 129 -3.94 -2.91 13.15
C ASP A 129 -3.91 -1.58 12.36
N ILE A 130 -4.60 -1.52 11.21
CA ILE A 130 -4.70 -0.28 10.42
C ILE A 130 -5.70 0.65 11.09
N LYS A 131 -5.30 1.91 11.28
CA LYS A 131 -6.17 2.97 11.78
C LYS A 131 -6.16 4.13 10.80
N GLN A 132 -7.26 4.87 10.77
CA GLN A 132 -7.34 6.07 9.94
C GLN A 132 -6.17 7.02 10.26
N ASP A 133 -5.52 7.52 9.22
CA ASP A 133 -4.37 8.42 9.27
C ASP A 133 -3.13 7.86 10.02
N ARG A 134 -3.08 6.54 10.17
CA ARG A 134 -1.97 5.80 10.76
C ARG A 134 -1.56 4.66 9.83
N TYR A 135 -1.01 5.03 8.66
CA TYR A 135 -0.65 4.11 7.58
C TYR A 135 0.84 3.73 7.59
N ASP A 136 1.52 3.99 8.67
CA ASP A 136 2.96 3.71 8.89
C ASP A 136 3.30 2.21 8.91
N ILE A 137 2.30 1.34 8.98
CA ILE A 137 2.46 -0.11 8.89
C ILE A 137 2.39 -0.65 7.44
N LEU A 138 2.04 0.19 6.47
CA LEU A 138 1.99 -0.15 5.03
C LEU A 138 3.39 -0.01 4.38
#